data_79800073a8b6dfb8aec6072ce86f1128
#
_entry.id   79800073a8b6dfb8aec6072ce86f1128
#
_cell.length_a   1.000
_cell.length_b   1.000
_cell.length_c   1.000
_cell.angle_alpha   90.00
_cell.angle_beta   90.00
_cell.angle_gamma   90.00
#
_symmetry.space_group_name_H-M   'P 1'
#
loop_
_entity.id
_entity.type
_entity.pdbx_description
1 polymer ?
#
loop_
_entity_poly.entity_id
_entity_poly.type
_entity_poly.pdbx_seq_one_letter_code
_entity_poly.pdbx_strand_id
1 'polypeptide(L)'
;TVVSCADQVRALDVPIDVLMCNAGIMALLKLEQVYGLEKQFVVNHLGHYLLTRKIIDRVEAADAGRVVVLSSIGYQNAPAEGIQFDNLSGENGYKPFTAYGQTKLANALFARELARRCSASGVTANSVHPGMVATNLGRNISGKPKDPDAPLRKGFKMPDQGASTQVYLAVDARIAGVSGSYFEDCNPVEPTGPHMHDDALALKLWDVSEELVSSYL
;
A
#
# COMPACT_ATOMS: atom_id res chain seq x y z
N THR A 1 -0.87 -16.64 7.90
CA THR A 1 -0.16 -15.39 8.22
C THR A 1 0.70 -14.93 7.04
N VAL A 2 1.27 -13.72 7.09
CA VAL A 2 2.15 -13.20 6.03
C VAL A 2 3.40 -14.07 5.88
N VAL A 3 4.02 -14.48 6.99
CA VAL A 3 5.21 -15.36 6.97
C VAL A 3 4.89 -16.67 6.26
N SER A 4 3.85 -17.38 6.68
CA SER A 4 3.46 -18.64 6.04
C SER A 4 3.11 -18.48 4.55
N CYS A 5 2.50 -17.36 4.16
CA CYS A 5 2.26 -17.05 2.75
C CYS A 5 3.57 -16.86 1.98
N ALA A 6 4.48 -16.07 2.52
CA ALA A 6 5.80 -15.86 1.91
C ALA A 6 6.58 -17.16 1.75
N ASP A 7 6.57 -18.03 2.78
CA ASP A 7 7.24 -19.32 2.72
C ASP A 7 6.65 -20.23 1.63
N GLN A 8 5.31 -20.25 1.49
CA GLN A 8 4.64 -20.99 0.42
C GLN A 8 4.97 -20.44 -0.96
N VAL A 9 5.00 -19.12 -1.12
CA VAL A 9 5.39 -18.48 -2.38
C VAL A 9 6.84 -18.81 -2.73
N ARG A 10 7.75 -18.74 -1.77
CA ARG A 10 9.16 -19.10 -1.97
C ARG A 10 9.34 -20.57 -2.36
N ALA A 11 8.51 -21.46 -1.81
CA ALA A 11 8.56 -22.89 -2.11
C ALA A 11 8.17 -23.23 -3.57
N LEU A 12 7.51 -22.30 -4.30
CA LEU A 12 7.24 -22.48 -5.74
C LEU A 12 8.51 -22.42 -6.58
N ASP A 13 9.55 -21.78 -6.07
CA ASP A 13 10.88 -21.63 -6.69
C ASP A 13 10.85 -21.06 -8.12
N VAL A 14 9.95 -20.10 -8.36
CA VAL A 14 9.79 -19.40 -9.64
C VAL A 14 10.01 -17.89 -9.46
N PRO A 15 10.44 -17.18 -10.52
CA PRO A 15 10.42 -15.72 -10.54
C PRO A 15 9.00 -15.18 -10.39
N ILE A 16 8.87 -13.97 -9.83
CA ILE A 16 7.61 -13.26 -9.67
C ILE A 16 7.65 -12.00 -10.54
N ASP A 17 6.88 -11.97 -11.61
CA ASP A 17 6.82 -10.81 -12.50
C ASP A 17 6.12 -9.61 -11.84
N VAL A 18 5.09 -9.88 -11.03
CA VAL A 18 4.30 -8.81 -10.41
C VAL A 18 3.96 -9.16 -8.96
N LEU A 19 4.35 -8.29 -8.03
CA LEU A 19 3.86 -8.30 -6.66
C LEU A 19 2.86 -7.15 -6.48
N MET A 20 1.59 -7.47 -6.19
CA MET A 20 0.55 -6.48 -5.98
C MET A 20 0.14 -6.41 -4.51
N CYS A 21 0.55 -5.36 -3.82
CA CYS A 21 0.22 -5.06 -2.43
C CYS A 21 -1.15 -4.37 -2.36
N ASN A 22 -2.23 -5.15 -2.50
CA ASN A 22 -3.60 -4.65 -2.68
C ASN A 22 -4.47 -4.73 -1.42
N ALA A 23 -4.23 -5.66 -0.52
CA ALA A 23 -5.08 -5.88 0.64
C ALA A 23 -5.21 -4.63 1.51
N GLY A 24 -6.37 -4.45 2.17
CA GLY A 24 -6.54 -3.32 3.05
C GLY A 24 -7.88 -3.29 3.78
N ILE A 25 -7.88 -2.54 4.86
CA ILE A 25 -9.06 -2.18 5.65
C ILE A 25 -9.11 -0.66 5.78
N MET A 26 -10.29 -0.11 6.03
CA MET A 26 -10.48 1.33 6.08
C MET A 26 -11.36 1.75 7.25
N ALA A 27 -10.93 2.79 7.95
CA ALA A 27 -11.71 3.57 8.90
C ALA A 27 -12.45 2.71 9.94
N LEU A 28 -11.69 1.89 10.68
CA LEU A 28 -12.23 1.19 11.85
C LEU A 28 -12.76 2.23 12.84
N LEU A 29 -14.04 2.17 13.19
CA LEU A 29 -14.69 3.20 14.01
C LEU A 29 -14.13 3.28 15.44
N LYS A 30 -13.55 2.19 15.92
CA LYS A 30 -12.87 2.11 17.22
C LYS A 30 -11.42 1.71 16.99
N LEU A 31 -10.54 2.15 17.87
CA LEU A 31 -9.17 1.64 17.89
C LEU A 31 -9.20 0.13 18.10
N GLU A 32 -8.57 -0.57 17.19
CA GLU A 32 -8.24 -1.98 17.31
C GLU A 32 -6.72 -2.11 17.14
N GLN A 33 -6.10 -2.95 17.94
CA GLN A 33 -4.66 -3.19 17.92
C GLN A 33 -4.34 -4.63 17.59
N VAL A 34 -3.24 -4.84 16.89
CA VAL A 34 -2.63 -6.13 16.61
C VAL A 34 -1.13 -5.99 16.88
N TYR A 35 -0.57 -6.87 17.69
CA TYR A 35 0.83 -6.78 18.14
C TYR A 35 1.19 -5.45 18.81
N GLY A 36 0.25 -4.81 19.52
CA GLY A 36 0.45 -3.51 20.16
C GLY A 36 0.44 -2.31 19.21
N LEU A 37 0.16 -2.51 17.93
CA LEU A 37 0.11 -1.47 16.90
C LEU A 37 -1.33 -1.29 16.36
N GLU A 38 -1.63 -0.11 15.83
CA GLU A 38 -2.91 0.19 15.20
C GLU A 38 -3.17 -0.73 14.00
N LYS A 39 -4.32 -1.35 13.98
CA LYS A 39 -4.63 -2.46 13.07
C LYS A 39 -4.58 -2.09 11.59
N GLN A 40 -4.98 -0.87 11.20
CA GLN A 40 -4.89 -0.45 9.81
C GLN A 40 -3.42 -0.31 9.39
N PHE A 41 -2.55 0.19 10.27
CA PHE A 41 -1.11 0.28 10.00
C PHE A 41 -0.49 -1.11 9.80
N VAL A 42 -0.85 -2.06 10.67
CA VAL A 42 -0.37 -3.45 10.54
C VAL A 42 -0.85 -4.09 9.24
N VAL A 43 -2.13 -3.97 8.91
CA VAL A 43 -2.73 -4.66 7.76
C VAL A 43 -2.35 -3.98 6.44
N ASN A 44 -2.48 -2.65 6.36
CA ASN A 44 -2.32 -1.94 5.11
C ASN A 44 -0.85 -1.66 4.74
N HIS A 45 0.04 -1.58 5.75
CA HIS A 45 1.44 -1.24 5.52
C HIS A 45 2.39 -2.36 5.95
N LEU A 46 2.48 -2.70 7.24
CA LEU A 46 3.48 -3.66 7.71
C LEU A 46 3.34 -5.06 7.11
N GLY A 47 2.10 -5.52 6.86
CA GLY A 47 1.85 -6.79 6.20
C GLY A 47 2.41 -6.82 4.77
N HIS A 48 2.24 -5.74 4.01
CA HIS A 48 2.81 -5.60 2.67
C HIS A 48 4.33 -5.43 2.71
N TYR A 49 4.82 -4.64 3.65
CA TYR A 49 6.26 -4.47 3.87
C TYR A 49 6.93 -5.82 4.12
N LEU A 50 6.46 -6.57 5.12
CA LEU A 50 7.00 -7.88 5.47
C LEU A 50 6.94 -8.87 4.31
N LEU A 51 5.79 -8.95 3.61
CA LEU A 51 5.65 -9.83 2.44
C LEU A 51 6.69 -9.47 1.38
N THR A 52 6.79 -8.19 1.03
CA THR A 52 7.75 -7.72 0.03
C THR A 52 9.17 -8.05 0.44
N ARG A 53 9.56 -7.77 1.69
CA ARG A 53 10.90 -8.06 2.20
C ARG A 53 11.26 -9.55 2.12
N LYS A 54 10.28 -10.42 2.37
CA LYS A 54 10.51 -11.88 2.35
C LYS A 54 10.61 -12.47 0.94
N ILE A 55 10.07 -11.82 -0.08
CA ILE A 55 10.02 -12.40 -1.44
C ILE A 55 10.60 -11.48 -2.53
N ILE A 56 11.22 -10.36 -2.18
CA ILE A 56 11.73 -9.39 -3.16
C ILE A 56 12.79 -10.00 -4.09
N ASP A 57 13.60 -10.90 -3.58
CA ASP A 57 14.59 -11.64 -4.37
C ASP A 57 13.95 -12.45 -5.52
N ARG A 58 12.71 -12.92 -5.34
CA ARG A 58 11.95 -13.60 -6.40
C ARG A 58 11.42 -12.61 -7.44
N VAL A 59 11.14 -11.38 -7.03
CA VAL A 59 10.76 -10.31 -7.98
C VAL A 59 11.99 -9.83 -8.74
N GLU A 60 13.14 -9.74 -8.09
CA GLU A 60 14.42 -9.41 -8.72
C GLU A 60 14.92 -10.48 -9.71
N ALA A 61 14.48 -11.72 -9.53
CA ALA A 61 14.78 -12.83 -10.44
C ALA A 61 13.96 -12.80 -11.75
N ALA A 62 12.93 -11.97 -11.84
CA ALA A 62 12.14 -11.81 -13.06
C ALA A 62 12.81 -10.81 -14.03
N ASP A 63 12.61 -11.00 -15.34
CA ASP A 63 13.20 -10.13 -16.37
C ASP A 63 12.74 -8.66 -16.25
N ALA A 64 11.52 -8.42 -15.75
CA ALA A 64 10.93 -7.09 -15.59
C ALA A 64 10.02 -7.04 -14.35
N GLY A 65 10.58 -7.37 -13.19
CA GLY A 65 9.85 -7.42 -11.92
C GLY A 65 9.18 -6.10 -11.55
N ARG A 66 7.94 -6.16 -11.10
CA ARG A 66 7.14 -4.97 -10.74
C ARG A 66 6.48 -5.13 -9.38
N VAL A 67 6.57 -4.08 -8.57
CA VAL A 67 5.82 -3.98 -7.31
C VAL A 67 4.79 -2.87 -7.42
N VAL A 68 3.51 -3.21 -7.24
CA VAL A 68 2.38 -2.28 -7.28
C VAL A 68 1.81 -2.15 -5.88
N VAL A 69 1.87 -0.95 -5.31
CA VAL A 69 1.45 -0.70 -3.93
C VAL A 69 0.19 0.15 -3.89
N LEU A 70 -0.90 -0.40 -3.33
CA LEU A 70 -2.16 0.33 -3.22
C LEU A 70 -2.09 1.42 -2.15
N SER A 71 -2.07 2.66 -2.63
CA SER A 71 -2.29 3.88 -1.86
C SER A 71 -3.76 4.32 -2.01
N SER A 72 -4.04 5.59 -1.86
CA SER A 72 -5.36 6.23 -2.02
C SER A 72 -5.19 7.73 -1.89
N ILE A 73 -6.06 8.51 -2.52
CA ILE A 73 -6.19 9.95 -2.21
C ILE A 73 -6.44 10.22 -0.72
N GLY A 74 -6.88 9.19 0.01
CA GLY A 74 -7.01 9.22 1.47
C GLY A 74 -5.71 9.58 2.21
N TYR A 75 -4.54 9.51 1.57
CA TYR A 75 -3.26 9.96 2.13
C TYR A 75 -3.31 11.43 2.60
N GLN A 76 -4.17 12.25 1.99
CA GLN A 76 -4.37 13.66 2.37
C GLN A 76 -4.94 13.83 3.79
N ASN A 77 -5.51 12.78 4.37
CA ASN A 77 -5.98 12.77 5.76
C ASN A 77 -4.89 12.30 6.75
N ALA A 78 -3.67 12.05 6.29
CA ALA A 78 -2.56 11.70 7.17
C ALA A 78 -2.34 12.80 8.21
N PRO A 79 -1.72 12.48 9.37
CA PRO A 79 -1.34 13.49 10.36
C PRO A 79 -0.47 14.60 9.75
N ALA A 80 -0.44 15.77 10.39
CA ALA A 80 0.33 16.91 9.89
C ALA A 80 1.83 16.62 9.76
N GLU A 81 2.36 15.76 10.63
CA GLU A 81 3.74 15.24 10.59
C GLU A 81 3.95 14.09 9.61
N GLY A 82 2.92 13.67 8.91
CA GLY A 82 2.91 12.54 7.98
C GLY A 82 2.72 11.19 8.67
N ILE A 83 3.72 10.69 9.37
CA ILE A 83 3.68 9.41 10.10
C ILE A 83 3.96 9.66 11.59
N GLN A 84 3.05 9.26 12.44
CA GLN A 84 3.15 9.37 13.90
C GLN A 84 3.95 8.20 14.49
N PHE A 85 5.27 8.23 14.35
CA PHE A 85 6.14 7.15 14.83
C PHE A 85 6.07 6.91 16.34
N ASP A 86 5.77 7.93 17.11
CA ASP A 86 5.57 7.87 18.56
C ASP A 86 4.16 7.42 18.97
N ASN A 87 3.25 7.23 18.01
CA ASN A 87 1.87 6.84 18.23
C ASN A 87 1.38 5.74 17.25
N LEU A 88 2.26 4.83 16.84
CA LEU A 88 1.87 3.72 15.97
C LEU A 88 0.88 2.74 16.63
N SER A 89 0.76 2.79 17.96
CA SER A 89 -0.29 2.08 18.71
C SER A 89 -1.69 2.69 18.51
N GLY A 90 -1.76 3.99 18.15
CA GLY A 90 -3.00 4.74 18.02
C GLY A 90 -3.63 5.19 19.34
N GLU A 91 -2.99 4.94 20.48
CA GLU A 91 -3.56 5.23 21.82
C GLU A 91 -3.71 6.72 22.09
N ASN A 92 -2.85 7.54 21.49
CA ASN A 92 -2.87 8.99 21.68
C ASN A 92 -3.74 9.68 20.62
N GLY A 93 -5.08 9.55 20.76
CA GLY A 93 -6.03 10.31 19.96
C GLY A 93 -6.36 9.68 18.59
N TYR A 94 -6.70 8.41 18.56
CA TYR A 94 -7.14 7.69 17.37
C TYR A 94 -8.29 8.38 16.63
N LYS A 95 -8.12 8.58 15.33
CA LYS A 95 -9.16 9.03 14.41
C LYS A 95 -9.18 8.10 13.19
N PRO A 96 -10.30 7.44 12.90
CA PRO A 96 -10.39 6.40 11.88
C PRO A 96 -9.82 6.76 10.52
N PHE A 97 -10.18 7.93 10.00
CA PHE A 97 -9.73 8.39 8.68
C PHE A 97 -8.30 8.92 8.66
N THR A 98 -7.84 9.50 9.78
CA THR A 98 -6.44 9.94 9.92
C THR A 98 -5.52 8.73 9.98
N ALA A 99 -5.87 7.70 10.75
CA ALA A 99 -5.13 6.45 10.79
C ALA A 99 -5.11 5.76 9.41
N TYR A 100 -6.24 5.71 8.71
CA TYR A 100 -6.27 5.22 7.32
C TYR A 100 -5.38 6.04 6.40
N GLY A 101 -5.47 7.38 6.46
CA GLY A 101 -4.66 8.29 5.66
C GLY A 101 -3.17 8.09 5.87
N GLN A 102 -2.75 7.92 7.13
CA GLN A 102 -1.38 7.58 7.51
C GLN A 102 -0.92 6.29 6.80
N THR A 103 -1.75 5.24 6.76
CA THR A 103 -1.37 3.99 6.08
C THR A 103 -1.23 4.17 4.57
N LYS A 104 -2.03 5.05 3.97
CA LYS A 104 -1.98 5.30 2.52
C LYS A 104 -0.81 6.19 2.13
N LEU A 105 -0.43 7.14 2.98
CA LEU A 105 0.83 7.86 2.86
C LEU A 105 2.02 6.88 3.02
N ALA A 106 1.99 6.03 4.05
CA ALA A 106 3.02 5.03 4.28
C ALA A 106 3.23 4.12 3.06
N ASN A 107 2.16 3.71 2.39
CA ASN A 107 2.24 2.88 1.18
C ASN A 107 2.88 3.63 0.00
N ALA A 108 2.59 4.92 -0.19
CA ALA A 108 3.23 5.72 -1.23
C ALA A 108 4.73 5.93 -0.95
N LEU A 109 5.08 6.26 0.29
CA LEU A 109 6.47 6.41 0.72
C LEU A 109 7.24 5.08 0.64
N PHE A 110 6.61 3.96 0.99
CA PHE A 110 7.19 2.63 0.85
C PHE A 110 7.52 2.31 -0.61
N ALA A 111 6.59 2.54 -1.54
CA ALA A 111 6.85 2.32 -2.97
C ALA A 111 8.00 3.19 -3.48
N ARG A 112 8.08 4.45 -3.04
CA ARG A 112 9.15 5.38 -3.39
C ARG A 112 10.51 4.91 -2.89
N GLU A 113 10.62 4.52 -1.62
CA GLU A 113 11.89 4.03 -1.06
C GLU A 113 12.27 2.67 -1.64
N LEU A 114 11.30 1.78 -1.89
CA LEU A 114 11.54 0.51 -2.55
C LEU A 114 12.10 0.71 -3.97
N ALA A 115 11.53 1.65 -4.74
CA ALA A 115 12.03 2.00 -6.06
C ALA A 115 13.50 2.44 -6.03
N ARG A 116 13.88 3.26 -5.04
CA ARG A 116 15.26 3.69 -4.84
C ARG A 116 16.19 2.51 -4.51
N ARG A 117 15.73 1.59 -3.66
CA ARG A 117 16.52 0.42 -3.24
C ARG A 117 16.70 -0.61 -4.37
N CYS A 118 15.67 -0.77 -5.20
CA CYS A 118 15.69 -1.71 -6.32
C CYS A 118 16.27 -1.11 -7.62
N SER A 119 16.80 0.11 -7.59
CA SER A 119 17.31 0.78 -8.81
C SER A 119 18.39 0.00 -9.55
N ALA A 120 19.19 -0.79 -8.84
CA ALA A 120 20.25 -1.61 -9.44
C ALA A 120 19.75 -2.96 -9.98
N SER A 121 18.64 -3.49 -9.45
CA SER A 121 18.08 -4.79 -9.89
C SER A 121 17.12 -4.66 -11.07
N GLY A 122 16.71 -3.43 -11.44
CA GLY A 122 15.75 -3.19 -12.51
C GLY A 122 14.29 -3.42 -12.11
N VAL A 123 14.00 -3.84 -10.89
CA VAL A 123 12.63 -3.92 -10.35
C VAL A 123 12.05 -2.53 -10.23
N THR A 124 10.84 -2.34 -10.73
CA THR A 124 10.09 -1.10 -10.57
C THR A 124 9.08 -1.20 -9.43
N ALA A 125 8.93 -0.12 -8.67
CA ALA A 125 7.93 -0.02 -7.60
C ALA A 125 7.15 1.29 -7.73
N ASN A 126 5.82 1.19 -7.85
CA ASN A 126 4.96 2.35 -8.00
C ASN A 126 3.75 2.24 -7.07
N SER A 127 3.25 3.38 -6.63
CA SER A 127 2.03 3.46 -5.84
C SER A 127 0.83 3.92 -6.67
N VAL A 128 -0.38 3.54 -6.27
CA VAL A 128 -1.58 3.78 -7.06
C VAL A 128 -2.79 4.18 -6.19
N HIS A 129 -3.55 5.16 -6.68
CA HIS A 129 -4.92 5.42 -6.26
C HIS A 129 -5.91 4.80 -7.27
N PRO A 130 -6.76 3.86 -6.82
CA PRO A 130 -7.70 3.18 -7.72
C PRO A 130 -8.93 4.03 -8.10
N GLY A 131 -9.06 5.22 -7.52
CA GLY A 131 -10.29 5.98 -7.52
C GLY A 131 -11.24 5.59 -6.37
N MET A 132 -12.41 6.14 -6.34
CA MET A 132 -13.47 5.77 -5.40
C MET A 132 -14.21 4.53 -5.92
N VAL A 133 -13.87 3.36 -5.42
CA VAL A 133 -14.37 2.08 -5.94
C VAL A 133 -15.49 1.53 -5.06
N ALA A 134 -16.55 1.10 -5.67
CA ALA A 134 -17.72 0.56 -5.01
C ALA A 134 -17.47 -0.90 -4.54
N THR A 135 -16.70 -1.06 -3.48
CA THR A 135 -16.34 -2.36 -2.85
C THR A 135 -16.83 -2.44 -1.40
N ASN A 136 -16.54 -3.55 -0.76
CA ASN A 136 -16.78 -3.73 0.67
C ASN A 136 -15.75 -3.02 1.59
N LEU A 137 -14.84 -2.21 1.04
CA LEU A 137 -13.84 -1.50 1.84
C LEU A 137 -14.48 -0.58 2.88
N GLY A 138 -15.61 0.06 2.52
CA GLY A 138 -16.36 0.95 3.41
C GLY A 138 -17.27 0.26 4.42
N ARG A 139 -17.26 -1.07 4.54
CA ARG A 139 -18.15 -1.83 5.44
C ARG A 139 -18.07 -1.40 6.90
N ASN A 140 -16.88 -1.00 7.36
CA ASN A 140 -16.68 -0.55 8.75
C ASN A 140 -17.36 0.81 9.02
N ILE A 141 -17.51 1.66 8.00
CA ILE A 141 -18.16 2.97 8.11
C ILE A 141 -19.67 2.82 8.15
N SER A 142 -20.22 1.99 7.24
CA SER A 142 -21.67 1.78 7.11
C SER A 142 -22.23 0.77 8.11
N GLY A 143 -21.36 -0.04 8.73
CA GLY A 143 -21.77 -1.18 9.56
C GLY A 143 -22.42 -2.33 8.77
N LYS A 144 -22.45 -2.23 7.42
CA LYS A 144 -23.08 -3.21 6.53
C LYS A 144 -22.20 -3.47 5.31
N PRO A 145 -22.21 -4.70 4.77
CA PRO A 145 -21.69 -4.96 3.44
C PRO A 145 -22.38 -4.06 2.40
N LYS A 146 -21.67 -3.80 1.30
CA LYS A 146 -22.29 -3.10 0.17
C LYS A 146 -23.38 -4.01 -0.41
N ASP A 147 -24.58 -3.43 -0.64
CA ASP A 147 -25.62 -4.06 -1.43
C ASP A 147 -25.13 -4.17 -2.89
N PRO A 148 -25.02 -5.38 -3.45
CA PRO A 148 -24.58 -5.56 -4.83
C PRO A 148 -25.51 -4.94 -5.86
N ASP A 149 -26.81 -4.81 -5.54
CA ASP A 149 -27.86 -4.29 -6.42
C ASP A 149 -28.08 -2.78 -6.24
N ALA A 150 -27.39 -2.14 -5.27
CA ALA A 150 -27.50 -0.72 -5.06
C ALA A 150 -26.95 0.06 -6.25
N PRO A 151 -27.64 1.13 -6.69
CA PRO A 151 -27.16 1.96 -7.79
C PRO A 151 -25.79 2.58 -7.44
N LEU A 152 -24.91 2.62 -8.44
CA LEU A 152 -23.59 3.22 -8.31
C LEU A 152 -23.71 4.71 -7.99
N ARG A 153 -23.09 5.15 -6.91
CA ARG A 153 -23.04 6.58 -6.58
C ARG A 153 -22.23 7.34 -7.63
N LYS A 154 -22.66 8.56 -7.97
CA LYS A 154 -21.92 9.45 -8.87
C LYS A 154 -20.47 9.60 -8.40
N GLY A 155 -19.54 9.44 -9.31
CA GLY A 155 -18.08 9.52 -9.02
C GLY A 155 -17.46 8.24 -8.50
N PHE A 156 -18.25 7.16 -8.30
CA PHE A 156 -17.70 5.87 -7.97
C PHE A 156 -17.44 5.03 -9.22
N LYS A 157 -16.39 4.24 -9.18
CA LYS A 157 -16.06 3.21 -10.18
C LYS A 157 -16.63 1.87 -9.76
N MET A 158 -16.96 1.05 -10.74
CA MET A 158 -17.17 -0.38 -10.52
C MET A 158 -15.81 -1.07 -10.19
N PRO A 159 -15.81 -2.25 -9.57
CA PRO A 159 -14.56 -2.96 -9.20
C PRO A 159 -13.60 -3.19 -10.37
N ASP A 160 -14.09 -3.55 -11.54
CA ASP A 160 -13.32 -3.73 -12.77
C ASP A 160 -12.67 -2.43 -13.26
N GLN A 161 -13.43 -1.33 -13.23
CA GLN A 161 -12.90 0.00 -13.51
C GLN A 161 -11.86 0.45 -12.46
N GLY A 162 -12.11 0.13 -11.18
CA GLY A 162 -11.17 0.40 -10.08
C GLY A 162 -9.86 -0.38 -10.22
N ALA A 163 -9.89 -1.56 -10.84
CA ALA A 163 -8.71 -2.37 -11.06
C ALA A 163 -7.83 -1.89 -12.24
N SER A 164 -8.34 -1.02 -13.11
CA SER A 164 -7.67 -0.64 -14.36
C SER A 164 -6.26 -0.09 -14.14
N THR A 165 -6.06 0.81 -13.17
CA THR A 165 -4.74 1.42 -12.93
C THR A 165 -3.75 0.41 -12.36
N GLN A 166 -4.19 -0.48 -11.47
CA GLN A 166 -3.34 -1.55 -10.94
C GLN A 166 -2.91 -2.53 -12.05
N VAL A 167 -3.84 -2.92 -12.92
CA VAL A 167 -3.55 -3.80 -14.07
C VAL A 167 -2.63 -3.08 -15.04
N TYR A 168 -2.86 -1.82 -15.33
CA TYR A 168 -1.97 -1.00 -16.16
C TYR A 168 -0.54 -1.00 -15.61
N LEU A 169 -0.35 -0.77 -14.31
CA LEU A 169 0.96 -0.81 -13.66
C LEU A 169 1.59 -2.20 -13.70
N ALA A 170 0.78 -3.23 -13.64
CA ALA A 170 1.26 -4.61 -13.62
C ALA A 170 1.80 -5.06 -14.98
N VAL A 171 1.14 -4.70 -16.10
CA VAL A 171 1.39 -5.38 -17.38
C VAL A 171 1.70 -4.46 -18.56
N ASP A 172 1.44 -3.15 -18.49
CA ASP A 172 1.60 -2.29 -19.65
C ASP A 172 3.08 -2.02 -19.97
N ALA A 173 3.46 -2.23 -21.22
CA ALA A 173 4.82 -2.03 -21.68
C ALA A 173 5.23 -0.54 -21.74
N ARG A 174 4.27 0.37 -21.85
CA ARG A 174 4.52 1.81 -21.95
C ARG A 174 5.13 2.42 -20.69
N ILE A 175 4.97 1.74 -19.54
CA ILE A 175 5.55 2.17 -18.28
C ILE A 175 6.77 1.35 -17.87
N ALA A 176 7.35 0.59 -18.79
CA ALA A 176 8.60 -0.12 -18.51
C ALA A 176 9.67 0.86 -18.01
N GLY A 177 10.29 0.53 -16.87
CA GLY A 177 11.30 1.40 -16.24
C GLY A 177 10.75 2.60 -15.45
N VAL A 178 9.45 2.88 -15.47
CA VAL A 178 8.87 3.91 -14.60
C VAL A 178 8.80 3.38 -13.17
N SER A 179 9.46 4.06 -12.23
CA SER A 179 9.59 3.63 -10.85
C SER A 179 9.54 4.82 -9.88
N GLY A 180 9.03 4.60 -8.68
CA GLY A 180 8.90 5.63 -7.65
C GLY A 180 7.76 6.63 -7.86
N SER A 181 6.88 6.38 -8.83
CA SER A 181 5.80 7.28 -9.22
C SER A 181 4.48 6.93 -8.53
N TYR A 182 3.61 7.94 -8.43
CA TYR A 182 2.22 7.78 -7.98
C TYR A 182 1.29 7.86 -9.19
N PHE A 183 0.34 6.93 -9.26
CA PHE A 183 -0.55 6.79 -10.41
C PHE A 183 -2.02 6.95 -10.04
N GLU A 184 -2.77 7.60 -10.94
CA GLU A 184 -4.21 7.70 -10.90
C GLU A 184 -4.75 7.63 -12.33
N ASP A 185 -5.86 6.90 -12.54
CA ASP A 185 -6.52 6.78 -13.85
C ASP A 185 -5.57 6.42 -15.01
N CYS A 186 -4.67 5.43 -14.76
CA CYS A 186 -3.64 4.94 -15.69
C CYS A 186 -2.62 6.02 -16.12
N ASN A 187 -2.47 7.09 -15.36
CA ASN A 187 -1.47 8.13 -15.61
C ASN A 187 -0.57 8.35 -14.39
N PRO A 188 0.71 8.63 -14.58
CA PRO A 188 1.50 9.19 -13.51
C PRO A 188 0.97 10.60 -13.19
N VAL A 189 0.79 10.86 -11.92
CA VAL A 189 0.32 12.16 -11.45
C VAL A 189 1.26 12.69 -10.38
N GLU A 190 1.35 14.02 -10.32
CA GLU A 190 2.09 14.70 -9.27
C GLU A 190 1.19 14.81 -8.03
N PRO A 191 1.42 14.02 -6.97
CA PRO A 191 0.54 14.02 -5.82
C PRO A 191 0.71 15.32 -5.03
N THR A 192 -0.41 15.86 -4.57
CA THR A 192 -0.43 17.07 -3.74
C THR A 192 -0.21 16.73 -2.27
N GLY A 193 0.58 17.54 -1.57
CA GLY A 193 0.77 17.38 -0.11
C GLY A 193 2.24 17.36 0.29
N PRO A 194 2.54 17.72 1.54
CA PRO A 194 3.92 17.99 1.97
C PRO A 194 4.81 16.74 2.05
N HIS A 195 4.24 15.55 2.19
CA HIS A 195 5.01 14.35 2.55
C HIS A 195 5.18 13.34 1.41
N MET A 196 4.50 13.51 0.28
CA MET A 196 4.54 12.52 -0.81
C MET A 196 5.90 12.41 -1.50
N HIS A 197 6.74 13.44 -1.37
CA HIS A 197 8.10 13.51 -1.90
C HIS A 197 9.17 13.59 -0.81
N ASP A 198 8.81 13.34 0.44
CA ASP A 198 9.74 13.40 1.57
C ASP A 198 10.58 12.12 1.67
N ASP A 199 11.78 12.17 1.05
CA ASP A 199 12.70 11.03 1.04
C ASP A 199 13.25 10.70 2.44
N ALA A 200 13.37 11.70 3.32
CA ALA A 200 13.81 11.47 4.69
C ALA A 200 12.73 10.73 5.51
N LEU A 201 11.46 11.13 5.31
CA LEU A 201 10.33 10.44 5.93
C LEU A 201 10.18 9.01 5.38
N ALA A 202 10.38 8.82 4.07
CA ALA A 202 10.33 7.49 3.44
C ALA A 202 11.42 6.56 3.98
N LEU A 203 12.65 7.07 4.13
CA LEU A 203 13.75 6.32 4.73
C LEU A 203 13.45 5.98 6.20
N LYS A 204 13.01 6.94 7.00
CA LYS A 204 12.65 6.70 8.41
C LYS A 204 11.53 5.66 8.54
N LEU A 205 10.50 5.74 7.68
CA LEU A 205 9.42 4.76 7.65
C LEU A 205 9.95 3.36 7.32
N TRP A 206 10.87 3.26 6.38
CA TRP A 206 11.52 1.98 6.05
C TRP A 206 12.24 1.40 7.27
N ASP A 207 13.10 2.18 7.91
CA ASP A 207 13.91 1.72 9.04
C ASP A 207 13.04 1.29 10.23
N VAL A 208 12.01 2.07 10.56
CA VAL A 208 11.03 1.70 11.62
C VAL A 208 10.24 0.44 11.23
N SER A 209 9.84 0.31 9.96
CA SER A 209 9.13 -0.90 9.51
C SER A 209 10.01 -2.14 9.58
N GLU A 210 11.30 -2.02 9.21
CA GLU A 210 12.28 -3.11 9.32
C GLU A 210 12.46 -3.55 10.77
N GLU A 211 12.58 -2.60 11.71
CA GLU A 211 12.68 -2.88 13.14
C GLU A 211 11.44 -3.63 13.65
N LEU A 212 10.24 -3.13 13.32
CA LEU A 212 8.97 -3.71 13.76
C LEU A 212 8.72 -5.13 13.24
N VAL A 213 9.26 -5.50 12.09
CA VAL A 213 9.09 -6.83 11.51
C VAL A 213 10.33 -7.72 11.64
N SER A 214 11.40 -7.24 12.26
CA SER A 214 12.72 -7.91 12.31
C SER A 214 12.67 -9.36 12.80
N SER A 215 11.81 -9.66 13.77
CA SER A 215 11.64 -11.02 14.30
C SER A 215 10.91 -11.99 13.36
N TYR A 216 10.40 -11.50 12.24
CA TYR A 216 9.66 -12.27 11.22
C TYR A 216 10.42 -12.39 9.88
N LEU A 217 11.52 -11.67 9.72
CA LEU A 217 12.39 -11.74 8.56
C LEU A 217 13.35 -12.92 8.67
#